data_57cf5ddc3e3641225c6f2d867525c072
#
_entry.id   57cf5ddc3e3641225c6f2d867525c072
#
_cell.length_a   1.000
_cell.length_b   1.000
_cell.length_c   1.000
_cell.angle_alpha   90.00
_cell.angle_beta   90.00
_cell.angle_gamma   90.00
#
_symmetry.space_group_name_H-M   'P 1'
#
loop_
_entity.id
_entity.type
_entity.pdbx_description
1 polymer ?
#
loop_
_entity_poly.entity_id
_entity_poly.type
_entity_poly.pdbx_seq_one_letter_code
_entity_poly.pdbx_strand_id
1 'polypeptide(L)'
;MNIEKLAKRLKEFTLDEIEMIAETDLETELEHLLNEGKIAFEQGRYKYVEKVEIIDYAIFWVQALNDEPLNFETAVKYFLEKYAKTTCTKRTYETYESIFRINILPFFRGKIIQEITIDDIKAFYVSCKTRNLGHRRLKNTLTQLNQLLKYCKLQGLVSKCCSFQVKRLNEKNEFSMNRIIFED
;
A
#
# COMPACT_ATOMS: atom_id res chain seq x y z
N MET A 1 -24.38 -27.66 6.19
CA MET A 1 -22.95 -27.18 6.27
C MET A 1 -23.00 -25.67 6.13
N ASN A 2 -22.29 -24.92 6.96
CA ASN A 2 -22.38 -23.45 6.96
C ASN A 2 -21.74 -22.89 5.69
N ILE A 3 -22.47 -22.05 4.93
CA ILE A 3 -22.07 -21.48 3.63
C ILE A 3 -20.83 -20.60 3.79
N GLU A 4 -20.69 -19.86 4.90
CA GLU A 4 -19.49 -19.08 5.18
C GLU A 4 -18.21 -19.94 5.23
N LYS A 5 -18.27 -21.11 5.88
CA LYS A 5 -17.12 -22.04 5.91
C LYS A 5 -16.81 -22.62 4.54
N LEU A 6 -17.83 -22.84 3.72
CA LEU A 6 -17.68 -23.34 2.37
C LEU A 6 -17.08 -22.26 1.46
N ALA A 7 -17.61 -21.05 1.50
CA ALA A 7 -17.10 -19.89 0.76
C ALA A 7 -15.63 -19.62 1.08
N LYS A 8 -15.25 -19.63 2.37
CA LYS A 8 -13.86 -19.48 2.82
C LYS A 8 -12.92 -20.57 2.28
N ARG A 9 -13.43 -21.80 2.12
CA ARG A 9 -12.67 -22.94 1.62
C ARG A 9 -12.50 -22.91 0.11
N LEU A 10 -13.52 -22.51 -0.62
CA LEU A 10 -13.52 -22.46 -2.09
C LEU A 10 -12.83 -21.20 -2.61
N LYS A 11 -12.78 -20.12 -1.81
CA LYS A 11 -12.25 -18.79 -2.14
C LYS A 11 -13.01 -18.09 -3.27
N GLU A 12 -13.36 -18.78 -4.33
CA GLU A 12 -14.11 -18.30 -5.49
C GLU A 12 -15.06 -19.41 -5.97
N PHE A 13 -16.33 -19.08 -6.22
CA PHE A 13 -17.38 -20.07 -6.61
C PHE A 13 -18.51 -19.40 -7.39
N THR A 14 -19.26 -20.20 -8.16
CA THR A 14 -20.52 -19.79 -8.78
C THR A 14 -21.71 -20.25 -7.92
N LEU A 15 -22.90 -19.71 -8.22
CA LEU A 15 -24.14 -20.14 -7.55
C LEU A 15 -24.35 -21.64 -7.72
N ASP A 16 -24.24 -22.15 -8.96
CA ASP A 16 -24.44 -23.56 -9.32
C ASP A 16 -23.48 -24.49 -8.56
N GLU A 17 -22.22 -24.06 -8.37
CA GLU A 17 -21.22 -24.86 -7.63
C GLU A 17 -21.55 -25.01 -6.15
N ILE A 18 -22.19 -24.01 -5.56
CA ILE A 18 -22.56 -24.05 -4.14
C ILE A 18 -23.94 -24.72 -3.91
N GLU A 19 -24.88 -24.58 -4.84
CA GLU A 19 -26.18 -25.27 -4.82
C GLU A 19 -26.06 -26.80 -4.76
N MET A 20 -25.05 -27.34 -5.44
CA MET A 20 -24.78 -28.79 -5.40
C MET A 20 -24.32 -29.31 -4.04
N ILE A 21 -23.89 -28.43 -3.13
CA ILE A 21 -23.24 -28.81 -1.87
C ILE A 21 -24.04 -28.35 -0.64
N ALA A 22 -24.89 -27.33 -0.78
CA ALA A 22 -25.62 -26.71 0.31
C ALA A 22 -27.03 -27.24 0.42
N GLU A 23 -27.42 -27.62 1.62
CA GLU A 23 -28.77 -28.16 1.96
C GLU A 23 -29.71 -27.07 2.52
N THR A 24 -29.39 -25.79 2.36
CA THR A 24 -30.07 -24.64 2.99
C THR A 24 -30.50 -23.59 1.98
N ASP A 25 -31.37 -22.66 2.40
CA ASP A 25 -31.84 -21.51 1.61
C ASP A 25 -30.66 -20.57 1.28
N LEU A 26 -30.11 -20.81 0.10
CA LEU A 26 -28.87 -20.25 -0.39
C LEU A 26 -28.94 -18.75 -0.64
N GLU A 27 -30.07 -18.28 -1.21
CA GLU A 27 -30.20 -16.88 -1.60
C GLU A 27 -30.13 -15.94 -0.38
N THR A 28 -30.88 -16.28 0.67
CA THR A 28 -30.91 -15.47 1.90
C THR A 28 -29.56 -15.45 2.61
N GLU A 29 -28.84 -16.55 2.63
CA GLU A 29 -27.53 -16.62 3.31
C GLU A 29 -26.41 -15.96 2.48
N LEU A 30 -26.48 -16.02 1.15
CA LEU A 30 -25.57 -15.29 0.26
C LEU A 30 -25.80 -13.77 0.32
N GLU A 31 -27.06 -13.32 0.32
CA GLU A 31 -27.38 -11.90 0.53
C GLU A 31 -26.87 -11.40 1.90
N HIS A 32 -27.02 -12.18 2.94
CA HIS A 32 -26.49 -11.85 4.25
C HIS A 32 -24.96 -11.72 4.24
N LEU A 33 -24.26 -12.67 3.60
CA LEU A 33 -22.80 -12.64 3.48
C LEU A 33 -22.30 -11.48 2.60
N LEU A 34 -23.04 -11.11 1.54
CA LEU A 34 -22.78 -9.93 0.72
C LEU A 34 -22.96 -8.64 1.53
N ASN A 35 -24.06 -8.51 2.28
CA ASN A 35 -24.35 -7.35 3.12
C ASN A 35 -23.36 -7.20 4.27
N GLU A 36 -22.84 -8.31 4.81
CA GLU A 36 -21.76 -8.31 5.79
C GLU A 36 -20.37 -8.08 5.18
N GLY A 37 -20.26 -7.99 3.85
CA GLY A 37 -19.00 -7.83 3.14
C GLY A 37 -18.06 -9.03 3.28
N LYS A 38 -18.56 -10.22 3.60
CA LYS A 38 -17.77 -11.44 3.69
C LYS A 38 -17.51 -12.10 2.35
N ILE A 39 -18.36 -11.82 1.37
CA ILE A 39 -18.19 -12.22 -0.03
C ILE A 39 -18.40 -11.01 -0.94
N ALA A 40 -17.79 -11.01 -2.12
CA ALA A 40 -18.03 -10.06 -3.21
C ALA A 40 -18.51 -10.83 -4.44
N PHE A 41 -19.36 -10.20 -5.26
CA PHE A 41 -19.82 -10.76 -6.53
C PHE A 41 -19.22 -9.98 -7.68
N GLU A 42 -18.36 -10.65 -8.48
CA GLU A 42 -17.67 -10.05 -9.62
C GLU A 42 -17.67 -11.04 -10.81
N GLN A 43 -18.02 -10.55 -11.98
CA GLN A 43 -17.96 -11.32 -13.25
C GLN A 43 -18.70 -12.67 -13.19
N GLY A 44 -19.86 -12.73 -12.50
CA GLY A 44 -20.65 -13.96 -12.39
C GLY A 44 -20.15 -14.96 -11.35
N ARG A 45 -19.16 -14.61 -10.53
CA ARG A 45 -18.62 -15.47 -9.46
C ARG A 45 -18.63 -14.77 -8.11
N TYR A 46 -18.85 -15.54 -7.05
CA TYR A 46 -18.70 -15.11 -5.67
C TYR A 46 -17.26 -15.34 -5.20
N LYS A 47 -16.68 -14.35 -4.54
CA LYS A 47 -15.34 -14.44 -3.93
C LYS A 47 -15.45 -14.25 -2.43
N TYR A 48 -14.86 -15.15 -1.66
CA TYR A 48 -14.73 -14.96 -0.22
C TYR A 48 -13.72 -13.85 0.07
N VAL A 49 -14.15 -12.88 0.85
CA VAL A 49 -13.33 -11.73 1.23
C VAL A 49 -13.06 -11.78 2.73
N GLU A 50 -11.79 -11.84 3.11
CA GLU A 50 -11.45 -11.72 4.53
C GLU A 50 -11.78 -10.31 5.03
N LYS A 51 -12.62 -10.24 6.05
CA LYS A 51 -13.26 -9.01 6.60
C LYS A 51 -12.31 -7.82 6.88
N VAL A 52 -11.02 -8.07 7.02
CA VAL A 52 -10.00 -7.04 7.32
C VAL A 52 -9.67 -6.16 6.10
N GLU A 53 -9.95 -6.64 4.89
CA GLU A 53 -9.53 -5.95 3.67
C GLU A 53 -10.57 -4.97 3.09
N ILE A 54 -11.87 -5.19 3.32
CA ILE A 54 -12.91 -4.39 2.65
C ILE A 54 -13.13 -3.04 3.32
N ILE A 55 -13.15 -2.97 4.65
CA ILE A 55 -13.42 -1.71 5.35
C ILE A 55 -12.26 -0.73 5.14
N ASP A 56 -11.03 -1.20 5.27
CA ASP A 56 -9.83 -0.39 4.98
C ASP A 56 -9.77 0.01 3.49
N TYR A 57 -10.26 -0.85 2.59
CA TYR A 57 -10.25 -0.60 1.15
C TYR A 57 -11.29 0.44 0.73
N ALA A 58 -12.52 0.30 1.23
CA ALA A 58 -13.60 1.25 0.93
C ALA A 58 -13.30 2.65 1.47
N ILE A 59 -12.83 2.76 2.71
CA ILE A 59 -12.43 4.04 3.31
C ILE A 59 -11.30 4.68 2.50
N PHE A 60 -10.33 3.89 2.08
CA PHE A 60 -9.19 4.36 1.31
C PHE A 60 -9.59 4.86 -0.09
N TRP A 61 -10.48 4.15 -0.82
CA TRP A 61 -10.98 4.59 -2.11
C TRP A 61 -11.91 5.82 -2.01
N VAL A 62 -12.71 5.91 -0.96
CA VAL A 62 -13.54 7.10 -0.69
C VAL A 62 -12.65 8.32 -0.43
N GLN A 63 -11.57 8.15 0.33
CA GLN A 63 -10.59 9.22 0.54
C GLN A 63 -9.90 9.63 -0.75
N ALA A 64 -9.50 8.66 -1.59
CA ALA A 64 -8.88 8.92 -2.89
C ALA A 64 -9.83 9.64 -3.87
N LEU A 65 -11.09 9.24 -3.92
CA LEU A 65 -12.11 9.84 -4.80
C LEU A 65 -12.49 11.28 -4.39
N ASN A 66 -12.38 11.61 -3.11
CA ASN A 66 -12.69 12.92 -2.57
C ASN A 66 -11.48 13.85 -2.45
N ASP A 67 -10.29 13.41 -2.88
CA ASP A 67 -8.99 14.09 -2.66
C ASP A 67 -8.77 14.44 -1.18
N GLU A 68 -9.28 13.58 -0.28
CA GLU A 68 -9.13 13.78 1.16
C GLU A 68 -7.67 13.64 1.61
N PRO A 69 -7.28 14.34 2.68
CA PRO A 69 -5.92 14.29 3.20
C PRO A 69 -5.49 12.85 3.54
N LEU A 70 -4.53 12.30 2.79
CA LEU A 70 -4.00 10.95 3.02
C LEU A 70 -2.84 11.01 4.02
N ASN A 71 -3.05 10.42 5.19
CA ASN A 71 -2.02 10.31 6.22
C ASN A 71 -0.86 9.41 5.76
N PHE A 72 0.37 9.83 6.05
CA PHE A 72 1.58 9.14 5.62
C PHE A 72 1.67 7.68 6.11
N GLU A 73 1.30 7.42 7.37
CA GLU A 73 1.30 6.07 7.95
C GLU A 73 0.32 5.14 7.22
N THR A 74 -0.86 5.66 6.90
CA THR A 74 -1.88 4.94 6.12
C THR A 74 -1.35 4.60 4.74
N ALA A 75 -0.73 5.55 4.05
CA ALA A 75 -0.13 5.33 2.74
C ALA A 75 1.00 4.27 2.78
N VAL A 76 1.85 4.30 3.81
CA VAL A 76 2.90 3.28 4.00
C VAL A 76 2.30 1.90 4.23
N LYS A 77 1.28 1.77 5.08
CA LYS A 77 0.58 0.50 5.30
C LYS A 77 0.04 -0.06 3.98
N TYR A 78 -0.62 0.77 3.21
CA TYR A 78 -1.15 0.40 1.90
C TYR A 78 -0.08 -0.06 0.91
N PHE A 79 0.97 0.73 0.78
CA PHE A 79 2.11 0.40 -0.08
C PHE A 79 2.73 -0.96 0.29
N LEU A 80 2.94 -1.20 1.58
CA LEU A 80 3.51 -2.46 2.05
C LEU A 80 2.58 -3.65 1.82
N GLU A 81 1.30 -3.54 2.12
CA GLU A 81 0.34 -4.65 2.02
C GLU A 81 -0.07 -4.93 0.58
N LYS A 82 -0.32 -3.91 -0.23
CA LYS A 82 -0.88 -4.08 -1.57
C LYS A 82 0.16 -4.14 -2.68
N TYR A 83 1.25 -3.41 -2.55
CA TYR A 83 2.32 -3.44 -3.54
C TYR A 83 3.47 -4.35 -3.11
N ALA A 84 4.13 -4.09 -1.99
CA ALA A 84 5.34 -4.80 -1.64
C ALA A 84 5.09 -6.28 -1.34
N LYS A 85 4.01 -6.61 -0.62
CA LYS A 85 3.66 -7.99 -0.28
C LYS A 85 3.28 -8.84 -1.49
N THR A 86 2.67 -8.22 -2.51
CA THR A 86 2.20 -8.92 -3.72
C THR A 86 3.24 -9.03 -4.82
N THR A 87 4.13 -8.03 -4.93
CA THR A 87 5.11 -7.94 -6.04
C THR A 87 6.52 -8.33 -5.65
N CYS A 88 6.85 -8.36 -4.35
CA CYS A 88 8.20 -8.61 -3.88
C CYS A 88 8.35 -9.98 -3.22
N THR A 89 9.59 -10.49 -3.19
CA THR A 89 9.92 -11.66 -2.36
C THR A 89 9.79 -11.32 -0.87
N LYS A 90 9.54 -12.33 -0.02
CA LYS A 90 9.45 -12.17 1.44
C LYS A 90 10.62 -11.36 2.01
N ARG A 91 11.85 -11.68 1.60
CA ARG A 91 13.07 -10.97 2.05
C ARG A 91 13.07 -9.49 1.64
N THR A 92 12.59 -9.17 0.45
CA THR A 92 12.49 -7.79 -0.03
C THR A 92 11.42 -7.03 0.74
N TYR A 93 10.27 -7.65 0.98
CA TYR A 93 9.20 -7.10 1.81
C TYR A 93 9.69 -6.74 3.22
N GLU A 94 10.36 -7.67 3.91
CA GLU A 94 10.93 -7.44 5.25
C GLU A 94 11.95 -6.28 5.25
N THR A 95 12.71 -6.15 4.16
CA THR A 95 13.64 -5.02 3.98
C THR A 95 12.89 -3.69 3.84
N TYR A 96 11.82 -3.66 3.06
CA TYR A 96 10.99 -2.46 2.88
C TYR A 96 10.33 -2.06 4.20
N GLU A 97 9.67 -2.99 4.88
CA GLU A 97 9.06 -2.77 6.19
C GLU A 97 10.07 -2.18 7.19
N SER A 98 11.26 -2.77 7.27
CA SER A 98 12.33 -2.28 8.16
C SER A 98 12.78 -0.86 7.80
N ILE A 99 12.93 -0.53 6.50
CA ILE A 99 13.33 0.81 6.05
C ILE A 99 12.24 1.82 6.42
N PHE A 100 10.97 1.53 6.15
CA PHE A 100 9.88 2.42 6.51
C PHE A 100 9.81 2.61 8.01
N ARG A 101 9.77 1.56 8.80
CA ARG A 101 9.65 1.61 10.26
C ARG A 101 10.78 2.37 10.94
N ILE A 102 12.04 2.12 10.52
CA ILE A 102 13.22 2.65 11.22
C ILE A 102 13.64 4.02 10.68
N ASN A 103 13.56 4.24 9.37
CA ASN A 103 14.17 5.41 8.77
C ASN A 103 13.14 6.48 8.34
N ILE A 104 12.01 6.08 7.77
CA ILE A 104 11.09 7.00 7.09
C ILE A 104 9.97 7.45 8.02
N LEU A 105 9.22 6.52 8.62
CA LEU A 105 8.09 6.84 9.50
C LEU A 105 8.45 7.77 10.66
N PRO A 106 9.59 7.64 11.35
CA PRO A 106 9.90 8.56 12.46
C PRO A 106 10.00 10.03 12.05
N PHE A 107 10.29 10.31 10.76
CA PHE A 107 10.39 11.67 10.24
C PHE A 107 9.07 12.21 9.67
N PHE A 108 8.32 11.36 8.96
CA PHE A 108 7.10 11.76 8.26
C PHE A 108 5.80 11.46 9.04
N ARG A 109 5.92 10.94 10.24
CA ARG A 109 4.76 10.62 11.08
C ARG A 109 3.86 11.84 11.30
N GLY A 110 2.55 11.64 11.11
CA GLY A 110 1.56 12.70 11.24
C GLY A 110 1.50 13.69 10.07
N LYS A 111 2.35 13.53 9.04
CA LYS A 111 2.27 14.34 7.82
C LYS A 111 1.24 13.78 6.83
N ILE A 112 0.73 14.66 6.00
CA ILE A 112 -0.18 14.34 4.89
C ILE A 112 0.65 14.20 3.61
N ILE A 113 0.41 13.17 2.81
CA ILE A 113 1.19 12.89 1.58
C ILE A 113 1.13 14.06 0.60
N GLN A 114 -0.05 14.69 0.43
CA GLN A 114 -0.25 15.81 -0.49
C GLN A 114 0.54 17.06 -0.09
N GLU A 115 0.87 17.20 1.20
CA GLU A 115 1.58 18.35 1.76
C GLU A 115 3.10 18.18 1.78
N ILE A 116 3.61 16.99 1.41
CA ILE A 116 5.05 16.76 1.38
C ILE A 116 5.68 17.56 0.25
N THR A 117 6.60 18.44 0.63
CA THR A 117 7.31 19.34 -0.28
C THR A 117 8.71 18.83 -0.59
N ILE A 118 9.34 19.47 -1.58
CA ILE A 118 10.78 19.28 -1.89
C ILE A 118 11.65 19.58 -0.67
N ASP A 119 11.30 20.59 0.11
CA ASP A 119 12.08 20.98 1.29
C ASP A 119 11.94 19.94 2.44
N ASP A 120 10.80 19.26 2.56
CA ASP A 120 10.67 18.11 3.45
C ASP A 120 11.60 16.97 3.05
N ILE A 121 11.73 16.69 1.75
CA ILE A 121 12.65 15.66 1.24
C ILE A 121 14.11 16.05 1.52
N LYS A 122 14.48 17.32 1.34
CA LYS A 122 15.81 17.84 1.69
C LYS A 122 16.08 17.74 3.18
N ALA A 123 15.13 18.15 4.02
CA ALA A 123 15.23 18.04 5.48
C ALA A 123 15.37 16.58 5.93
N PHE A 124 14.60 15.68 5.32
CA PHE A 124 14.73 14.24 5.55
C PHE A 124 16.11 13.69 5.18
N TYR A 125 16.64 14.09 4.01
CA TYR A 125 18.00 13.73 3.60
C TYR A 125 19.04 14.18 4.64
N VAL A 126 18.98 15.43 5.10
CA VAL A 126 19.87 15.97 6.12
C VAL A 126 19.75 15.18 7.43
N SER A 127 18.53 14.90 7.87
CA SER A 127 18.26 14.06 9.05
C SER A 127 18.90 12.66 8.93
N CYS A 128 18.83 12.04 7.75
CA CYS A 128 19.47 10.75 7.51
C CYS A 128 21.00 10.83 7.60
N LYS A 129 21.59 11.93 7.08
CA LYS A 129 23.04 12.19 7.18
C LYS A 129 23.48 12.41 8.63
N THR A 130 22.75 13.20 9.39
CA THR A 130 23.02 13.44 10.83
C THR A 130 22.98 12.15 11.65
N ARG A 131 22.11 11.20 11.28
CA ARG A 131 22.06 9.86 11.87
C ARG A 131 23.15 8.91 11.36
N ASN A 132 24.11 9.39 10.56
CA ASN A 132 25.20 8.63 9.97
C ASN A 132 24.73 7.40 9.16
N LEU A 133 23.61 7.51 8.40
CA LEU A 133 23.23 6.46 7.48
C LEU A 133 24.30 6.35 6.38
N GLY A 134 24.91 5.17 6.27
CA GLY A 134 25.86 4.87 5.18
C GLY A 134 25.24 5.05 3.79
N HIS A 135 26.04 5.38 2.79
CA HIS A 135 25.59 5.76 1.43
C HIS A 135 24.58 4.79 0.81
N ARG A 136 24.84 3.49 0.89
CA ARG A 136 23.96 2.46 0.34
C ARG A 136 22.59 2.47 1.03
N ARG A 137 22.59 2.59 2.37
CA ARG A 137 21.37 2.62 3.15
C ARG A 137 20.57 3.89 2.90
N LEU A 138 21.22 5.02 2.84
CA LEU A 138 20.62 6.32 2.49
C LEU A 138 19.95 6.27 1.12
N LYS A 139 20.68 5.79 0.09
CA LYS A 139 20.11 5.61 -1.25
C LYS A 139 18.88 4.73 -1.24
N ASN A 140 18.94 3.56 -0.59
CA ASN A 140 17.81 2.65 -0.51
C ASN A 140 16.61 3.31 0.20
N THR A 141 16.85 4.05 1.29
CA THR A 141 15.80 4.76 2.03
C THR A 141 15.11 5.81 1.16
N LEU A 142 15.86 6.62 0.41
CA LEU A 142 15.30 7.61 -0.51
C LEU A 142 14.56 6.95 -1.69
N THR A 143 15.09 5.85 -2.20
CA THR A 143 14.42 5.08 -3.28
C THR A 143 13.07 4.56 -2.81
N GLN A 144 12.97 4.02 -1.57
CA GLN A 144 11.70 3.54 -1.02
C GLN A 144 10.70 4.67 -0.78
N LEU A 145 11.16 5.81 -0.27
CA LEU A 145 10.29 6.99 -0.12
C LEU A 145 9.72 7.42 -1.47
N ASN A 146 10.57 7.51 -2.50
CA ASN A 146 10.12 7.87 -3.83
C ASN A 146 9.14 6.84 -4.45
N GLN A 147 9.38 5.55 -4.22
CA GLN A 147 8.45 4.50 -4.67
C GLN A 147 7.08 4.63 -4.02
N LEU A 148 7.02 4.94 -2.71
CA LEU A 148 5.76 5.20 -2.03
C LEU A 148 5.00 6.38 -2.67
N LEU A 149 5.69 7.53 -2.85
CA LEU A 149 5.08 8.73 -3.43
C LEU A 149 4.56 8.47 -4.85
N LYS A 150 5.37 7.82 -5.70
CA LYS A 150 4.95 7.41 -7.05
C LYS A 150 3.77 6.43 -7.02
N TYR A 151 3.78 5.48 -6.10
CA TYR A 151 2.68 4.54 -5.94
C TYR A 151 1.37 5.27 -5.61
N CYS A 152 1.39 6.19 -4.64
CA CYS A 152 0.21 6.98 -4.27
C CYS A 152 -0.34 7.77 -5.47
N LYS A 153 0.53 8.40 -6.28
CA LYS A 153 0.14 9.12 -7.49
C LYS A 153 -0.44 8.19 -8.56
N LEU A 154 0.23 7.07 -8.84
CA LEU A 154 -0.20 6.10 -9.87
C LEU A 154 -1.51 5.40 -9.52
N GLN A 155 -1.77 5.17 -8.24
CA GLN A 155 -3.03 4.59 -7.78
C GLN A 155 -4.16 5.62 -7.67
N GLY A 156 -3.91 6.89 -8.02
CA GLY A 156 -4.91 7.96 -7.91
C GLY A 156 -5.28 8.33 -6.48
N LEU A 157 -4.47 7.94 -5.50
CA LEU A 157 -4.72 8.21 -4.08
C LEU A 157 -4.48 9.66 -3.69
N VAL A 158 -3.71 10.33 -4.50
CA VAL A 158 -3.41 11.76 -4.40
C VAL A 158 -3.33 12.34 -5.80
N SER A 159 -3.95 13.47 -6.02
CA SER A 159 -3.91 14.19 -7.30
C SER A 159 -2.52 14.76 -7.56
N LYS A 160 -1.85 15.21 -6.50
CA LYS A 160 -0.53 15.85 -6.56
C LYS A 160 0.36 15.39 -5.41
N CYS A 161 1.58 14.96 -5.71
CA CYS A 161 2.61 14.70 -4.71
C CYS A 161 4.00 15.04 -5.26
N CYS A 162 4.93 15.34 -4.37
CA CYS A 162 6.32 15.53 -4.71
C CYS A 162 6.94 14.19 -5.13
N SER A 163 7.46 14.09 -6.35
CA SER A 163 8.25 12.94 -6.80
C SER A 163 9.66 13.37 -7.18
N PHE A 164 10.60 12.46 -7.06
CA PHE A 164 12.01 12.75 -7.33
C PHE A 164 12.74 11.50 -7.84
N GLN A 165 13.87 11.68 -8.49
CA GLN A 165 14.72 10.59 -8.92
C GLN A 165 16.04 10.58 -8.16
N VAL A 166 16.51 9.39 -7.82
CA VAL A 166 17.83 9.17 -7.24
C VAL A 166 18.75 8.64 -8.33
N LYS A 167 19.66 9.46 -8.85
CA LYS A 167 20.62 9.03 -9.89
C LYS A 167 21.47 7.85 -9.41
N ARG A 168 21.76 6.91 -10.31
CA ARG A 168 22.69 5.79 -10.04
C ARG A 168 24.07 6.32 -9.72
N LEU A 169 24.72 5.73 -8.72
CA LEU A 169 26.09 6.01 -8.35
C LEU A 169 27.04 5.30 -9.31
N ASN A 170 28.02 6.00 -9.87
CA ASN A 170 29.29 5.40 -10.27
C ASN A 170 30.13 5.20 -9.00
N GLU A 171 30.79 4.07 -8.86
CA GLU A 171 31.34 3.51 -7.61
C GLU A 171 32.32 4.39 -6.80
N LYS A 172 32.71 5.56 -7.29
CA LYS A 172 33.73 6.43 -6.68
C LYS A 172 33.22 7.76 -6.09
N ASN A 173 31.94 8.08 -6.21
CA ASN A 173 31.44 9.39 -5.78
C ASN A 173 30.44 9.29 -4.62
N GLU A 174 30.67 10.10 -3.59
CA GLU A 174 29.76 10.25 -2.47
C GLU A 174 28.34 10.64 -2.89
N PHE A 175 27.34 10.06 -2.24
CA PHE A 175 25.95 10.44 -2.46
C PHE A 175 25.74 11.87 -1.96
N SER A 176 25.39 12.78 -2.86
CA SER A 176 25.12 14.19 -2.56
C SER A 176 23.70 14.58 -2.95
N MET A 177 23.22 15.70 -2.39
CA MET A 177 21.89 16.24 -2.68
C MET A 177 21.70 16.55 -4.18
N ASN A 178 22.78 16.92 -4.90
CA ASN A 178 22.78 17.22 -6.34
C ASN A 178 22.39 16.00 -7.21
N ARG A 179 22.23 14.81 -6.62
CA ARG A 179 21.81 13.58 -7.33
C ARG A 179 20.33 13.27 -7.16
N ILE A 180 19.62 14.06 -6.40
CA ILE A 180 18.17 14.01 -6.30
C ILE A 180 17.63 14.98 -7.33
N ILE A 181 16.93 14.46 -8.34
CA ILE A 181 16.24 15.26 -9.36
C ILE A 181 14.77 15.25 -8.96
N PHE A 182 14.22 16.44 -8.77
CA PHE A 182 12.79 16.61 -8.53
C PHE A 182 12.07 16.64 -9.88
N GLU A 183 10.94 15.94 -9.96
CA GLU A 183 10.07 15.91 -11.13
C GLU A 183 8.99 16.98 -10.89
N ASP A 184 8.78 17.87 -11.87
CA ASP A 184 7.75 18.92 -11.86
C ASP A 184 6.35 18.31 -12.09
#